data_680cfeeb42a0d99e7e141e0491b58888
#
_entry.id   680cfeeb42a0d99e7e141e0491b58888
#
_cell.length_a   1.000
_cell.length_b   1.000
_cell.length_c   1.000
_cell.angle_alpha   90.00
_cell.angle_beta   90.00
_cell.angle_gamma   90.00
#
_symmetry.space_group_name_H-M   'P 1'
#
loop_
_entity.id
_entity.type
_entity.pdbx_description
1 polymer ?
#
loop_
_entity_poly.entity_id
_entity_poly.type
_entity_poly.pdbx_seq_one_letter_code
_entity_poly.pdbx_strand_id
1 'polypeptide(L)'
;GAVAEQVDTEQVEDGVFYPDLSITTKDGAEWKELRLREPTVFHCLQSAKVIGKKPSIESIYDSQIDLICRLAVWPKLAVDQLPTRILDKAVAYATAFEENARRKPDEEPECPESLILLFSPPIEAVNQAFSEMNLREPVVSERRKYKATESRGSFADFLQAEIDLVSAISHWPMAAVLKMPISKFATAADYLTGFFMTGRQTGNSSLPT
;
A
#
# COMPACT_ATOMS: atom_id res chain seq x y z
N GLY A 1 -17.82 27.79 16.95
CA GLY A 1 -18.41 27.53 18.20
C GLY A 1 -18.02 26.22 18.84
N ALA A 2 -18.76 25.88 19.84
CA ALA A 2 -18.48 24.66 20.63
C ALA A 2 -18.48 23.37 19.82
N VAL A 3 -19.20 23.34 18.71
CA VAL A 3 -19.29 22.15 17.83
C VAL A 3 -17.97 21.89 17.10
N ALA A 4 -17.26 22.95 16.69
CA ALA A 4 -15.99 22.78 15.99
C ALA A 4 -14.88 22.25 16.91
N GLU A 5 -14.89 22.66 18.16
CA GLU A 5 -13.91 22.17 19.14
C GLU A 5 -14.08 20.69 19.46
N GLN A 6 -15.32 20.19 19.44
CA GLN A 6 -15.59 18.77 19.69
C GLN A 6 -15.10 17.86 18.59
N VAL A 7 -15.04 18.34 17.34
CA VAL A 7 -14.55 17.54 16.21
C VAL A 7 -13.05 17.29 16.34
N ASP A 8 -12.30 18.28 16.79
CA ASP A 8 -10.84 18.16 16.92
C ASP A 8 -10.41 17.19 18.04
N THR A 9 -11.24 17.04 19.08
CA THR A 9 -10.91 16.13 20.18
C THR A 9 -11.08 14.66 19.83
N GLU A 10 -11.74 14.31 18.72
CA GLU A 10 -11.92 12.93 18.30
C GLU A 10 -10.63 12.31 17.73
N GLN A 11 -9.62 13.12 17.43
CA GLN A 11 -8.37 12.66 16.84
C GLN A 11 -7.18 12.85 17.76
N VAL A 12 -7.32 12.38 19.01
CA VAL A 12 -6.27 12.52 20.01
C VAL A 12 -5.04 11.70 19.67
N GLU A 13 -5.20 10.62 18.90
CA GLU A 13 -4.13 9.71 18.52
C GLU A 13 -4.26 9.41 17.03
N ASP A 14 -3.15 9.52 16.28
CA ASP A 14 -3.14 9.24 14.84
C ASP A 14 -3.57 7.80 14.56
N GLY A 15 -4.48 7.65 13.63
CA GLY A 15 -4.95 6.34 13.20
C GLY A 15 -5.96 5.69 14.12
N VAL A 16 -6.41 6.39 15.16
CA VAL A 16 -7.43 5.88 16.09
C VAL A 16 -8.69 6.71 15.92
N PHE A 17 -9.79 6.05 15.65
CA PHE A 17 -11.09 6.70 15.43
C PHE A 17 -12.14 6.08 16.33
N TYR A 18 -13.04 6.91 16.82
CA TYR A 18 -14.13 6.47 17.67
C TYR A 18 -15.46 6.84 17.01
N PRO A 19 -16.31 5.85 16.69
CA PRO A 19 -17.66 6.18 16.26
C PRO A 19 -18.41 6.86 17.42
N ASP A 20 -19.35 7.71 17.08
CA ASP A 20 -20.13 8.49 18.07
C ASP A 20 -20.85 7.57 19.07
N LEU A 21 -21.34 6.43 18.58
CA LEU A 21 -21.93 5.38 19.39
C LEU A 21 -21.19 4.08 19.12
N SER A 22 -21.03 3.25 20.14
CA SER A 22 -20.47 1.92 19.93
C SER A 22 -21.36 1.12 18.98
N ILE A 23 -20.70 0.32 18.14
CA ILE A 23 -21.37 -0.53 17.17
C ILE A 23 -21.51 -1.92 17.77
N THR A 24 -22.73 -2.46 17.77
CA THR A 24 -23.01 -3.81 18.26
C THR A 24 -23.41 -4.68 17.07
N THR A 25 -22.68 -5.77 16.87
CA THR A 25 -23.00 -6.75 15.84
C THR A 25 -23.98 -7.81 16.39
N LYS A 26 -24.56 -8.61 15.47
CA LYS A 26 -25.62 -9.59 15.85
C LYS A 26 -25.16 -10.62 16.88
N ASP A 27 -23.86 -10.91 16.92
CA ASP A 27 -23.28 -11.83 17.90
C ASP A 27 -23.09 -11.21 19.30
N GLY A 28 -23.50 -9.94 19.47
CA GLY A 28 -23.38 -9.22 20.74
C GLY A 28 -22.03 -8.54 20.96
N ALA A 29 -21.09 -8.66 20.04
CA ALA A 29 -19.80 -7.99 20.16
C ALA A 29 -19.95 -6.48 19.97
N GLU A 30 -19.23 -5.71 20.76
CA GLU A 30 -19.20 -4.25 20.67
C GLU A 30 -17.91 -3.77 20.05
N TRP A 31 -17.99 -2.74 19.19
CA TRP A 31 -16.87 -2.17 18.46
C TRP A 31 -16.85 -0.68 18.73
N LYS A 32 -15.85 -0.22 19.48
CA LYS A 32 -15.77 1.16 19.99
C LYS A 32 -14.58 1.93 19.47
N GLU A 33 -13.47 1.23 19.22
CA GLU A 33 -12.21 1.86 18.84
C GLU A 33 -11.76 1.27 17.51
N LEU A 34 -11.68 2.12 16.49
CA LEU A 34 -11.13 1.75 15.20
C LEU A 34 -9.66 2.16 15.18
N ARG A 35 -8.78 1.20 15.44
CA ARG A 35 -7.34 1.45 15.51
C ARG A 35 -6.67 0.93 14.25
N LEU A 36 -6.09 1.85 13.50
CA LEU A 36 -5.39 1.57 12.24
C LEU A 36 -3.88 1.68 12.43
N ARG A 37 -3.18 1.09 11.52
CA ARG A 37 -1.72 1.14 11.44
C ARG A 37 -1.32 1.23 9.97
N GLU A 38 -0.04 1.45 9.71
CA GLU A 38 0.46 1.42 8.35
C GLU A 38 0.16 0.07 7.70
N PRO A 39 -0.43 0.05 6.48
CA PRO A 39 -0.64 -1.20 5.77
C PRO A 39 0.68 -1.88 5.42
N THR A 40 0.66 -3.20 5.38
CA THR A 40 1.72 -3.96 4.74
C THR A 40 1.41 -4.15 3.27
N VAL A 41 2.41 -4.61 2.52
CA VAL A 41 2.23 -4.97 1.11
C VAL A 41 1.11 -6.01 0.95
N PHE A 42 1.06 -6.99 1.86
CA PHE A 42 0.01 -8.02 1.84
C PHE A 42 -1.39 -7.40 1.94
N HIS A 43 -1.59 -6.46 2.87
CA HIS A 43 -2.89 -5.77 3.02
C HIS A 43 -3.29 -5.07 1.72
N CYS A 44 -2.36 -4.35 1.12
CA CYS A 44 -2.62 -3.61 -0.12
C CYS A 44 -2.90 -4.55 -1.30
N LEU A 45 -2.16 -5.65 -1.39
CA LEU A 45 -2.37 -6.64 -2.45
C LEU A 45 -3.76 -7.29 -2.35
N GLN A 46 -4.14 -7.71 -1.14
CA GLN A 46 -5.45 -8.34 -0.95
C GLN A 46 -6.59 -7.37 -1.27
N SER A 47 -6.46 -6.12 -0.82
CA SER A 47 -7.47 -5.10 -1.11
C SER A 47 -7.53 -4.77 -2.61
N ALA A 48 -6.39 -4.74 -3.29
CA ALA A 48 -6.36 -4.54 -4.75
C ALA A 48 -7.07 -5.68 -5.49
N LYS A 49 -6.95 -6.91 -5.00
CA LYS A 49 -7.65 -8.06 -5.60
C LYS A 49 -9.17 -7.94 -5.52
N VAL A 50 -9.69 -7.26 -4.51
CA VAL A 50 -11.13 -7.01 -4.38
C VAL A 50 -11.66 -6.17 -5.54
N ILE A 51 -10.87 -5.25 -6.07
CA ILE A 51 -11.27 -4.41 -7.21
C ILE A 51 -11.51 -5.27 -8.45
N GLY A 52 -10.67 -6.29 -8.66
CA GLY A 52 -10.78 -7.19 -9.79
C GLY A 52 -10.33 -6.57 -11.11
N LYS A 53 -10.59 -7.28 -12.21
CA LYS A 53 -10.12 -6.88 -13.55
C LYS A 53 -10.94 -5.74 -14.15
N LYS A 54 -12.19 -5.56 -13.71
CA LYS A 54 -13.09 -4.50 -14.20
C LYS A 54 -13.46 -3.60 -13.04
N PRO A 55 -12.67 -2.54 -12.78
CA PRO A 55 -12.97 -1.62 -11.70
C PRO A 55 -14.36 -1.00 -11.86
N SER A 56 -15.08 -0.89 -10.75
CA SER A 56 -16.34 -0.19 -10.66
C SER A 56 -16.34 0.66 -9.41
N ILE A 57 -17.26 1.62 -9.32
CA ILE A 57 -17.41 2.42 -8.10
C ILE A 57 -17.63 1.50 -6.91
N GLU A 58 -18.47 0.48 -7.07
CA GLU A 58 -18.76 -0.47 -6.01
C GLU A 58 -17.55 -1.31 -5.62
N SER A 59 -16.81 -1.87 -6.58
CA SER A 59 -15.63 -2.70 -6.27
C SER A 59 -14.50 -1.89 -5.64
N ILE A 60 -14.34 -0.64 -6.04
CA ILE A 60 -13.37 0.26 -5.42
C ILE A 60 -13.77 0.56 -3.97
N TYR A 61 -15.05 0.80 -3.73
CA TYR A 61 -15.56 1.02 -2.38
C TYR A 61 -15.37 -0.23 -1.50
N ASP A 62 -15.66 -1.40 -2.05
CA ASP A 62 -15.46 -2.69 -1.36
C ASP A 62 -13.99 -2.90 -1.00
N SER A 63 -13.08 -2.50 -1.87
CA SER A 63 -11.63 -2.57 -1.62
C SER A 63 -11.23 -1.69 -0.44
N GLN A 64 -11.80 -0.48 -0.34
CA GLN A 64 -11.53 0.42 0.78
C GLN A 64 -12.02 -0.18 2.10
N ILE A 65 -13.24 -0.74 2.10
CA ILE A 65 -13.80 -1.40 3.28
C ILE A 65 -12.93 -2.59 3.68
N ASP A 66 -12.53 -3.40 2.71
CA ASP A 66 -11.65 -4.56 2.95
C ASP A 66 -10.35 -4.15 3.65
N LEU A 67 -9.73 -3.07 3.18
CA LEU A 67 -8.49 -2.57 3.78
C LEU A 67 -8.69 -2.19 5.25
N ILE A 68 -9.75 -1.47 5.55
CA ILE A 68 -10.04 -1.04 6.92
C ILE A 68 -10.33 -2.25 7.82
N CYS A 69 -11.10 -3.22 7.32
CA CYS A 69 -11.35 -4.47 8.05
C CYS A 69 -10.04 -5.17 8.43
N ARG A 70 -9.12 -5.26 7.49
CA ARG A 70 -7.82 -5.93 7.73
C ARG A 70 -6.95 -5.17 8.72
N LEU A 71 -6.86 -3.86 8.58
CA LEU A 71 -6.01 -3.05 9.44
C LEU A 71 -6.52 -2.96 10.87
N ALA A 72 -7.82 -2.75 11.04
CA ALA A 72 -8.44 -2.61 12.35
C ALA A 72 -8.76 -3.96 13.02
N VAL A 73 -8.75 -5.03 12.25
CA VAL A 73 -9.23 -6.35 12.68
C VAL A 73 -10.71 -6.26 13.13
N TRP A 74 -11.49 -5.57 12.32
CA TRP A 74 -12.94 -5.46 12.50
C TRP A 74 -13.65 -6.30 11.44
N PRO A 75 -14.76 -6.96 11.78
CA PRO A 75 -15.54 -7.67 10.77
C PRO A 75 -16.24 -6.68 9.84
N LYS A 76 -16.53 -7.12 8.62
CA LYS A 76 -17.22 -6.29 7.63
C LYS A 76 -18.54 -5.75 8.15
N LEU A 77 -19.31 -6.59 8.87
CA LEU A 77 -20.60 -6.16 9.44
C LEU A 77 -20.44 -4.96 10.38
N ALA A 78 -19.34 -4.86 11.13
CA ALA A 78 -19.11 -3.74 12.01
C ALA A 78 -18.65 -2.50 11.21
N VAL A 79 -17.76 -2.68 10.24
CA VAL A 79 -17.30 -1.57 9.40
C VAL A 79 -18.46 -0.97 8.60
N ASP A 80 -19.38 -1.80 8.12
CA ASP A 80 -20.57 -1.34 7.39
C ASP A 80 -21.47 -0.42 8.22
N GLN A 81 -21.35 -0.46 9.55
CA GLN A 81 -22.15 0.37 10.45
C GLN A 81 -21.43 1.66 10.87
N LEU A 82 -20.20 1.88 10.39
CA LEU A 82 -19.50 3.13 10.69
C LEU A 82 -20.21 4.32 10.05
N PRO A 83 -20.23 5.47 10.73
CA PRO A 83 -20.57 6.72 10.03
C PRO A 83 -19.65 6.91 8.84
N THR A 84 -20.19 7.35 7.70
CA THR A 84 -19.40 7.48 6.47
C THR A 84 -18.18 8.39 6.65
N ARG A 85 -18.29 9.46 7.43
CA ARG A 85 -17.16 10.34 7.69
C ARG A 85 -16.01 9.63 8.39
N ILE A 86 -16.29 8.67 9.27
CA ILE A 86 -15.26 7.91 9.97
C ILE A 86 -14.56 6.97 8.98
N LEU A 87 -15.32 6.28 8.14
CA LEU A 87 -14.73 5.44 7.10
C LEU A 87 -13.83 6.25 6.17
N ASP A 88 -14.30 7.42 5.72
CA ASP A 88 -13.53 8.26 4.81
C ASP A 88 -12.22 8.73 5.44
N LYS A 89 -12.25 9.13 6.71
CA LYS A 89 -11.04 9.52 7.44
C LYS A 89 -10.09 8.34 7.62
N ALA A 90 -10.63 7.16 7.91
CA ALA A 90 -9.85 5.94 8.07
C ALA A 90 -9.15 5.55 6.76
N VAL A 91 -9.87 5.61 5.65
CA VAL A 91 -9.31 5.33 4.32
C VAL A 91 -8.23 6.34 3.97
N ALA A 92 -8.48 7.63 4.20
CA ALA A 92 -7.49 8.67 3.95
C ALA A 92 -6.20 8.44 4.75
N TYR A 93 -6.35 8.09 6.03
CA TYR A 93 -5.20 7.75 6.87
C TYR A 93 -4.43 6.56 6.33
N ALA A 94 -5.12 5.47 6.01
CA ALA A 94 -4.49 4.22 5.59
C ALA A 94 -3.78 4.36 4.23
N THR A 95 -4.34 5.13 3.29
CA THR A 95 -3.79 5.27 1.94
C THR A 95 -2.69 6.31 1.85
N ALA A 96 -2.60 7.23 2.81
CA ALA A 96 -1.59 8.28 2.81
C ALA A 96 -0.16 7.74 2.89
N PHE A 97 0.07 6.62 3.55
CA PHE A 97 1.39 6.02 3.68
C PHE A 97 2.03 5.71 2.32
N GLU A 98 1.27 5.10 1.44
CA GLU A 98 1.74 4.80 0.09
C GLU A 98 1.84 6.06 -0.76
N GLU A 99 0.80 6.88 -0.77
CA GLU A 99 0.75 8.10 -1.56
C GLU A 99 1.93 9.02 -1.26
N ASN A 100 2.26 9.19 0.03
CA ASN A 100 3.35 10.06 0.44
C ASN A 100 4.73 9.49 0.11
N ALA A 101 4.84 8.18 -0.02
CA ALA A 101 6.12 7.52 -0.32
C ALA A 101 6.35 7.36 -1.83
N ARG A 102 5.29 7.36 -2.63
CA ARG A 102 5.41 7.25 -4.08
C ARG A 102 5.92 8.55 -4.69
N ARG A 103 6.74 8.42 -5.73
CA ARG A 103 7.18 9.55 -6.55
C ARG A 103 5.97 10.25 -7.15
N LYS A 104 5.97 11.58 -7.14
CA LYS A 104 4.89 12.34 -7.76
C LYS A 104 5.00 12.26 -9.30
N PRO A 105 3.87 12.39 -10.02
CA PRO A 105 3.89 12.25 -11.48
C PRO A 105 4.83 13.23 -12.20
N ASP A 106 5.06 14.40 -11.61
CA ASP A 106 5.92 15.45 -12.18
C ASP A 106 7.37 15.38 -11.71
N GLU A 107 7.70 14.48 -10.79
CA GLU A 107 9.06 14.29 -10.32
C GLU A 107 9.83 13.36 -11.26
N GLU A 108 11.06 13.76 -11.59
CA GLU A 108 11.94 12.88 -12.34
C GLU A 108 12.49 11.78 -11.42
N PRO A 109 12.57 10.53 -11.91
CA PRO A 109 13.16 9.47 -11.13
C PRO A 109 14.61 9.74 -10.82
N GLU A 110 15.01 9.52 -9.58
CA GLU A 110 16.41 9.45 -9.18
C GLU A 110 16.83 7.99 -9.27
N CYS A 111 17.93 7.74 -10.01
CA CYS A 111 18.39 6.38 -10.29
C CYS A 111 19.84 6.24 -9.84
N PRO A 112 20.12 6.31 -8.53
CA PRO A 112 21.48 6.02 -8.06
C PRO A 112 21.84 4.56 -8.38
N GLU A 113 23.13 4.28 -8.40
CA GLU A 113 23.66 2.95 -8.75
C GLU A 113 23.09 1.85 -7.85
N SER A 114 22.88 2.16 -6.57
CA SER A 114 22.30 1.24 -5.61
C SER A 114 21.44 1.98 -4.62
N LEU A 115 20.53 1.25 -3.99
CA LEU A 115 19.72 1.75 -2.87
C LEU A 115 19.74 0.70 -1.78
N ILE A 116 20.00 1.11 -0.55
CA ILE A 116 19.96 0.24 0.62
C ILE A 116 18.86 0.75 1.53
N LEU A 117 17.90 -0.12 1.84
CA LEU A 117 16.83 0.18 2.79
C LEU A 117 17.08 -0.59 4.08
N LEU A 118 16.93 0.10 5.20
CA LEU A 118 17.11 -0.47 6.53
C LEU A 118 15.75 -0.66 7.22
N PHE A 119 15.61 -1.76 7.95
CA PHE A 119 14.37 -2.10 8.65
C PHE A 119 14.66 -2.28 10.14
N SER A 120 14.03 -1.43 10.94
CA SER A 120 14.12 -1.49 12.40
C SER A 120 12.72 -1.27 12.98
N PRO A 121 12.11 -2.31 13.55
CA PRO A 121 12.59 -3.68 13.71
C PRO A 121 12.73 -4.41 12.38
N PRO A 122 13.55 -5.49 12.33
CA PRO A 122 13.67 -6.28 11.10
C PRO A 122 12.36 -6.97 10.75
N ILE A 123 12.20 -7.28 9.46
CA ILE A 123 11.07 -8.06 8.98
C ILE A 123 11.36 -9.53 9.28
N GLU A 124 10.45 -10.18 9.96
CA GLU A 124 10.59 -11.60 10.30
C GLU A 124 9.70 -12.44 9.38
N ALA A 125 10.30 -13.37 8.67
CA ALA A 125 9.61 -14.28 7.77
C ALA A 125 10.49 -15.52 7.56
N VAL A 126 9.87 -16.66 7.30
CA VAL A 126 10.53 -17.94 7.00
C VAL A 126 11.66 -18.27 7.99
N ASN A 127 11.40 -18.01 9.27
CA ASN A 127 12.36 -18.25 10.38
C ASN A 127 13.66 -17.45 10.25
N GLN A 128 13.62 -16.29 9.58
CA GLN A 128 14.77 -15.41 9.42
C GLN A 128 14.35 -13.98 9.69
N ALA A 129 15.34 -13.13 10.00
CA ALA A 129 15.14 -11.70 10.19
C ALA A 129 15.81 -10.96 9.04
N PHE A 130 15.07 -10.03 8.43
CA PHE A 130 15.53 -9.25 7.28
C PHE A 130 15.61 -7.79 7.71
N SER A 131 16.82 -7.27 7.90
CA SER A 131 17.06 -5.91 8.37
C SER A 131 17.58 -4.97 7.30
N GLU A 132 18.05 -5.51 6.18
CA GLU A 132 18.67 -4.72 5.11
C GLU A 132 18.21 -5.24 3.76
N MET A 133 17.77 -4.33 2.90
CA MET A 133 17.40 -4.66 1.53
C MET A 133 18.30 -3.89 0.57
N ASN A 134 19.03 -4.63 -0.26
CA ASN A 134 19.94 -4.06 -1.25
C ASN A 134 19.31 -4.16 -2.63
N LEU A 135 19.23 -3.01 -3.30
CA LEU A 135 18.62 -2.88 -4.62
C LEU A 135 19.62 -2.30 -5.62
N ARG A 136 19.46 -2.68 -6.86
CA ARG A 136 20.28 -2.23 -8.00
C ARG A 136 19.39 -2.02 -9.22
N GLU A 137 19.94 -1.46 -10.27
CA GLU A 137 19.24 -1.34 -11.54
C GLU A 137 18.77 -2.72 -12.03
N PRO A 138 17.51 -2.85 -12.49
CA PRO A 138 17.02 -4.07 -13.10
C PRO A 138 17.74 -4.38 -14.42
N VAL A 139 17.90 -5.67 -14.72
CA VAL A 139 18.38 -6.09 -16.03
C VAL A 139 17.20 -6.34 -16.97
N VAL A 140 17.50 -6.49 -18.27
CA VAL A 140 16.47 -6.63 -19.30
C VAL A 140 15.48 -7.76 -19.02
N SER A 141 15.96 -8.91 -18.58
CA SER A 141 15.07 -10.05 -18.30
C SER A 141 14.12 -9.77 -17.13
N GLU A 142 14.57 -9.01 -16.13
CA GLU A 142 13.74 -8.62 -15.00
C GLU A 142 12.66 -7.62 -15.42
N ARG A 143 13.03 -6.64 -16.24
CA ARG A 143 12.05 -5.70 -16.79
C ARG A 143 11.02 -6.43 -17.67
N ARG A 144 11.44 -7.40 -18.45
CA ARG A 144 10.54 -8.18 -19.31
C ARG A 144 9.48 -8.91 -18.48
N LYS A 145 9.88 -9.55 -17.38
CA LYS A 145 8.94 -10.21 -16.46
C LYS A 145 7.97 -9.22 -15.84
N TYR A 146 8.49 -8.07 -15.41
CA TYR A 146 7.65 -7.01 -14.85
C TYR A 146 6.57 -6.59 -15.85
N LYS A 147 6.97 -6.30 -17.08
CA LYS A 147 6.02 -5.88 -18.13
C LYS A 147 4.99 -6.95 -18.45
N ALA A 148 5.37 -8.21 -18.42
CA ALA A 148 4.45 -9.32 -18.68
C ALA A 148 3.35 -9.39 -17.61
N THR A 149 3.71 -9.24 -16.34
CA THR A 149 2.73 -9.24 -15.25
C THR A 149 1.87 -7.97 -15.28
N GLU A 150 2.49 -6.82 -15.44
CA GLU A 150 1.79 -5.52 -15.54
C GLU A 150 0.76 -5.53 -16.68
N SER A 151 1.08 -6.18 -17.80
CA SER A 151 0.21 -6.21 -18.97
C SER A 151 -1.13 -6.94 -18.73
N ARG A 152 -1.26 -7.68 -17.63
CA ARG A 152 -2.54 -8.29 -17.24
C ARG A 152 -3.58 -7.25 -16.85
N GLY A 153 -3.14 -6.08 -16.38
CA GLY A 153 -3.91 -4.84 -16.37
C GLY A 153 -4.72 -4.51 -15.14
N SER A 154 -4.89 -5.43 -14.17
CA SER A 154 -5.59 -5.08 -12.93
C SER A 154 -4.67 -4.33 -11.95
N PHE A 155 -5.26 -3.63 -10.97
CA PHE A 155 -4.47 -3.00 -9.92
C PHE A 155 -3.63 -4.02 -9.15
N ALA A 156 -4.19 -5.20 -8.88
CA ALA A 156 -3.45 -6.28 -8.23
C ALA A 156 -2.28 -6.76 -9.08
N ASP A 157 -2.42 -6.79 -10.40
CA ASP A 157 -1.35 -7.18 -11.32
C ASP A 157 -0.20 -6.18 -11.30
N PHE A 158 -0.50 -4.87 -11.27
CA PHE A 158 0.54 -3.84 -11.15
C PHE A 158 1.33 -4.02 -9.87
N LEU A 159 0.64 -4.21 -8.76
CA LEU A 159 1.29 -4.40 -7.46
C LEU A 159 2.08 -5.71 -7.43
N GLN A 160 1.53 -6.80 -7.98
CA GLN A 160 2.22 -8.08 -8.06
C GLN A 160 3.50 -7.97 -8.89
N ALA A 161 3.47 -7.24 -10.00
CA ALA A 161 4.65 -7.01 -10.83
C ALA A 161 5.76 -6.32 -10.02
N GLU A 162 5.41 -5.34 -9.21
CA GLU A 162 6.36 -4.66 -8.34
C GLU A 162 6.90 -5.59 -7.24
N ILE A 163 6.02 -6.39 -6.64
CA ILE A 163 6.41 -7.34 -5.60
C ILE A 163 7.42 -8.35 -6.14
N ASP A 164 7.13 -8.91 -7.31
CA ASP A 164 8.01 -9.90 -7.94
C ASP A 164 9.38 -9.29 -8.26
N LEU A 165 9.38 -8.05 -8.75
CA LEU A 165 10.61 -7.33 -9.09
C LEU A 165 11.47 -7.07 -7.85
N VAL A 166 10.85 -6.56 -6.79
CA VAL A 166 11.56 -6.30 -5.53
C VAL A 166 12.13 -7.60 -4.95
N SER A 167 11.35 -8.66 -4.95
CA SER A 167 11.80 -9.97 -4.45
C SER A 167 12.97 -10.49 -5.26
N ALA A 168 12.89 -10.43 -6.59
CA ALA A 168 13.93 -10.94 -7.47
C ALA A 168 15.27 -10.21 -7.29
N ILE A 169 15.24 -8.89 -7.20
CA ILE A 169 16.43 -8.07 -7.13
C ILE A 169 17.04 -8.07 -5.72
N SER A 170 16.21 -7.97 -4.69
CA SER A 170 16.68 -7.95 -3.30
C SER A 170 17.07 -9.33 -2.78
N HIS A 171 16.63 -10.39 -3.43
CA HIS A 171 16.73 -11.76 -2.95
C HIS A 171 15.95 -12.03 -1.66
N TRP A 172 15.06 -11.12 -1.29
CA TRP A 172 14.14 -11.38 -0.19
C TRP A 172 13.06 -12.35 -0.64
N PRO A 173 12.72 -13.34 0.18
CA PRO A 173 11.60 -14.22 -0.16
C PRO A 173 10.30 -13.45 -0.21
N MET A 174 9.37 -13.94 -1.01
CA MET A 174 8.06 -13.30 -1.19
C MET A 174 7.37 -13.05 0.17
N ALA A 175 7.46 -14.02 1.08
CA ALA A 175 6.84 -13.89 2.41
C ALA A 175 7.38 -12.68 3.18
N ALA A 176 8.66 -12.34 3.01
CA ALA A 176 9.24 -11.16 3.65
C ALA A 176 8.80 -9.88 2.97
N VAL A 177 8.78 -9.85 1.64
CA VAL A 177 8.32 -8.67 0.88
C VAL A 177 6.88 -8.33 1.24
N LEU A 178 6.01 -9.32 1.35
CA LEU A 178 4.60 -9.12 1.70
C LEU A 178 4.40 -8.52 3.10
N LYS A 179 5.37 -8.68 3.99
CA LYS A 179 5.31 -8.11 5.34
C LYS A 179 5.90 -6.71 5.45
N MET A 180 6.51 -6.19 4.39
CA MET A 180 7.07 -4.84 4.42
C MET A 180 5.98 -3.80 4.67
N PRO A 181 6.28 -2.74 5.46
CA PRO A 181 5.43 -1.56 5.48
C PRO A 181 5.30 -1.01 4.06
N ILE A 182 4.09 -0.60 3.69
CA ILE A 182 3.82 -0.16 2.31
C ILE A 182 4.68 1.04 1.91
N SER A 183 5.01 1.94 2.83
CA SER A 183 5.86 3.09 2.51
C SER A 183 7.27 2.69 2.11
N LYS A 184 7.87 1.73 2.82
CA LYS A 184 9.19 1.19 2.48
C LYS A 184 9.15 0.47 1.14
N PHE A 185 8.12 -0.32 0.92
CA PHE A 185 7.92 -1.01 -0.35
C PHE A 185 7.76 -0.03 -1.50
N ALA A 186 6.95 1.02 -1.32
CA ALA A 186 6.74 2.04 -2.34
C ALA A 186 8.07 2.69 -2.76
N THR A 187 8.92 3.00 -1.79
CA THR A 187 10.26 3.55 -2.06
C THR A 187 11.09 2.57 -2.88
N ALA A 188 11.08 1.28 -2.52
CA ALA A 188 11.81 0.25 -3.25
C ALA A 188 11.30 0.09 -4.68
N ALA A 189 9.98 -0.03 -4.84
CA ALA A 189 9.35 -0.22 -6.14
C ALA A 189 9.58 0.99 -7.06
N ASP A 190 9.43 2.21 -6.55
CA ASP A 190 9.65 3.42 -7.34
C ASP A 190 11.11 3.58 -7.75
N TYR A 191 12.05 3.19 -6.90
CA TYR A 191 13.46 3.17 -7.28
C TYR A 191 13.69 2.26 -8.48
N LEU A 192 13.19 1.02 -8.42
CA LEU A 192 13.41 0.05 -9.50
C LEU A 192 12.69 0.43 -10.79
N THR A 193 11.43 0.82 -10.71
CA THR A 193 10.64 1.19 -11.89
C THR A 193 11.07 2.53 -12.48
N GLY A 194 11.74 3.35 -11.69
CA GLY A 194 12.31 4.61 -12.18
C GLY A 194 13.27 4.41 -13.35
N PHE A 195 14.03 3.31 -13.34
CA PHE A 195 14.92 2.99 -14.44
C PHE A 195 14.19 2.72 -15.76
N PHE A 196 12.93 2.31 -15.70
CA PHE A 196 12.13 2.07 -16.89
C PHE A 196 11.68 3.37 -17.57
N MET A 197 11.73 4.47 -16.86
CA MET A 197 11.30 5.78 -17.32
C MET A 197 12.45 6.65 -17.82
N THR A 198 13.68 6.41 -17.37
CA THR A 198 14.83 7.27 -17.64
C THR A 198 15.17 7.34 -19.13
N GLY A 199 14.95 6.26 -19.89
CA GLY A 199 15.18 6.26 -21.32
C GLY A 199 14.33 7.28 -22.07
N ARG A 200 13.14 7.57 -21.59
CA ARG A 200 12.27 8.60 -22.15
C ARG A 200 12.76 10.00 -21.82
N GLN A 201 13.33 10.17 -20.64
CA GLN A 201 13.77 11.47 -20.14
C GLN A 201 15.10 11.90 -20.71
N THR A 202 15.93 10.96 -21.18
CA THR A 202 17.27 11.25 -21.68
C THR A 202 17.33 11.54 -23.17
N GLY A 203 16.21 11.89 -23.80
CA GLY A 203 16.16 12.22 -25.21
C GLY A 203 15.84 11.05 -26.10
N ASN A 204 15.75 9.85 -25.61
CA ASN A 204 15.30 8.69 -26.34
C ASN A 204 13.81 8.79 -26.73
N SER A 205 13.16 9.80 -26.22
CA SER A 205 11.81 10.19 -26.65
C SER A 205 11.71 10.47 -28.13
N SER A 206 12.83 10.74 -28.79
CA SER A 206 12.89 10.92 -30.24
C SER A 206 12.80 9.60 -31.01
N LEU A 207 12.92 8.47 -30.34
CA LEU A 207 12.77 7.18 -30.98
C LEU A 207 11.34 6.97 -31.44
N PRO A 208 11.16 6.38 -32.61
CA PRO A 208 9.82 6.04 -33.08
C PRO A 208 9.18 5.08 -32.08
N THR A 209 8.04 5.44 -31.65
CA THR A 209 7.28 4.62 -30.71
C THR A 209 6.21 3.86 -31.45
#